data_0f0c9c71a3bce35c95de765e0d93d289
#
_entry.id   0f0c9c71a3bce35c95de765e0d93d289
#
_cell.length_a   1.000
_cell.length_b   1.000
_cell.length_c   1.000
_cell.angle_alpha   90.00
_cell.angle_beta   90.00
_cell.angle_gamma   90.00
#
_symmetry.space_group_name_H-M   'P 1'
#
loop_
_entity.id
_entity.type
_entity.pdbx_description
1 polymer ?
#
loop_
_entity_poly.entity_id
_entity_poly.type
_entity_poly.pdbx_seq_one_letter_code
_entity_poly.pdbx_strand_id
1 'polypeptide(L)'
;MKKALSALSAIVIMFSMLPVLGVNAFAVKNYAQGFDGDSGNSRLVDNANIFSAENEASLTEEIQRYSAELEMNIYIYVSGTYRTDSQTEIFADDTYDETFGEDTDGVFYYLDLSGKQPAYDYISTSGKAVLIYEDARESIFSYLDNYLPASGETIYEDDIYDAVSGFLSCLDTYSSHDSTALEYYHDKSSGKYFYYKDGELVVSKSKPLAIWLNISLVSVLIGAVIALISYFITKSRYKFKVSTNPNVYISRNESVFTNKSDVLIRTYVTKHKIESSSGGSHGGGGGHSHSGGHGGGGHHR
;
A
#
# COMPACT_ATOMS: atom_id res chain seq x y z
N MET A 1 17.88 -2.52 -43.18
CA MET A 1 17.86 -1.58 -42.03
C MET A 1 16.58 -0.78 -41.91
N LYS A 2 16.02 -0.15 -42.97
CA LYS A 2 14.77 0.63 -42.92
C LYS A 2 13.55 -0.17 -42.43
N LYS A 3 13.40 -1.46 -42.84
CA LYS A 3 12.29 -2.34 -42.41
C LYS A 3 12.34 -2.75 -40.93
N ALA A 4 13.53 -2.93 -40.33
CA ALA A 4 13.69 -3.24 -38.93
C ALA A 4 13.41 -2.02 -38.04
N LEU A 5 13.76 -0.82 -38.49
CA LEU A 5 13.48 0.44 -37.77
C LEU A 5 11.98 0.76 -37.75
N SER A 6 11.27 0.45 -38.85
CA SER A 6 9.81 0.64 -38.91
C SER A 6 9.03 -0.38 -38.02
N ALA A 7 9.53 -1.59 -37.89
CA ALA A 7 8.94 -2.58 -37.00
C ALA A 7 9.14 -2.20 -35.53
N LEU A 8 10.33 -1.68 -35.18
CA LEU A 8 10.62 -1.23 -33.82
C LEU A 8 9.78 0.00 -33.43
N SER A 9 9.59 0.96 -34.36
CA SER A 9 8.71 2.12 -34.12
C SER A 9 7.24 1.72 -33.98
N ALA A 10 6.76 0.74 -34.74
CA ALA A 10 5.40 0.22 -34.62
C ALA A 10 5.15 -0.48 -33.28
N ILE A 11 6.12 -1.23 -32.77
CA ILE A 11 6.05 -1.88 -31.45
C ILE A 11 6.04 -0.84 -30.33
N VAL A 12 6.86 0.20 -30.40
CA VAL A 12 6.89 1.28 -29.40
C VAL A 12 5.57 2.06 -29.39
N ILE A 13 4.99 2.34 -30.56
CA ILE A 13 3.69 3.01 -30.67
C ILE A 13 2.56 2.12 -30.16
N MET A 14 2.61 0.80 -30.43
CA MET A 14 1.61 -0.16 -29.95
C MET A 14 1.65 -0.28 -28.42
N PHE A 15 2.82 -0.29 -27.80
CA PHE A 15 2.97 -0.31 -26.34
C PHE A 15 2.62 1.03 -25.68
N SER A 16 2.79 2.16 -26.37
CA SER A 16 2.39 3.47 -25.82
C SER A 16 0.88 3.71 -25.88
N MET A 17 0.13 2.98 -26.73
CA MET A 17 -1.32 3.11 -26.82
C MET A 17 -2.09 2.13 -25.90
N LEU A 18 -1.46 1.07 -25.38
CA LEU A 18 -2.10 0.09 -24.51
C LEU A 18 -2.65 0.67 -23.18
N PRO A 19 -2.00 1.63 -22.50
CA PRO A 19 -2.58 2.19 -21.28
C PRO A 19 -3.79 3.11 -21.53
N VAL A 20 -3.96 3.65 -22.76
CA VAL A 20 -5.05 4.59 -23.04
C VAL A 20 -6.41 3.89 -23.24
N LEU A 21 -6.42 2.64 -23.66
CA LEU A 21 -7.64 1.90 -23.96
C LEU A 21 -8.29 1.26 -22.73
N GLY A 22 -7.59 1.20 -21.58
CA GLY A 22 -8.09 0.63 -20.33
C GLY A 22 -8.68 1.63 -19.33
N VAL A 23 -8.60 2.93 -19.60
CA VAL A 23 -8.83 3.99 -18.59
C VAL A 23 -10.30 4.33 -18.37
N ASN A 24 -11.23 3.86 -19.23
CA ASN A 24 -12.62 4.30 -19.15
C ASN A 24 -13.57 3.40 -18.34
N ALA A 25 -13.08 2.39 -17.62
CA ALA A 25 -13.98 1.40 -17.02
C ALA A 25 -14.11 1.48 -15.49
N PHE A 26 -13.34 2.30 -14.80
CA PHE A 26 -13.43 2.37 -13.34
C PHE A 26 -13.87 3.76 -12.90
N ALA A 27 -15.17 3.89 -12.66
CA ALA A 27 -15.68 5.02 -11.91
C ALA A 27 -15.06 4.95 -10.52
N VAL A 28 -14.15 5.86 -10.24
CA VAL A 28 -13.59 6.07 -8.89
C VAL A 28 -14.76 6.61 -8.08
N LYS A 29 -15.28 5.82 -7.15
CA LYS A 29 -16.21 6.32 -6.13
C LYS A 29 -15.38 6.97 -5.04
N ASN A 30 -15.60 8.24 -4.81
CA ASN A 30 -15.14 8.90 -3.61
C ASN A 30 -16.04 8.44 -2.47
N TYR A 31 -15.49 7.76 -1.49
CA TYR A 31 -16.21 7.26 -0.32
C TYR A 31 -15.87 8.03 0.96
N ALA A 32 -14.79 8.82 0.93
CA ALA A 32 -14.40 9.60 2.08
C ALA A 32 -15.52 10.57 2.45
N GLN A 33 -16.03 10.45 3.66
CA GLN A 33 -17.04 11.36 4.20
C GLN A 33 -16.40 12.56 4.89
N GLY A 34 -15.09 12.45 5.20
CA GLY A 34 -14.37 13.48 5.91
C GLY A 34 -14.81 13.59 7.37
N PHE A 35 -14.35 14.67 8.01
CA PHE A 35 -14.82 15.10 9.34
C PHE A 35 -16.05 15.98 9.17
N ASP A 36 -17.12 15.69 9.89
CA ASP A 36 -18.41 16.44 9.79
C ASP A 36 -18.42 17.77 10.52
N GLY A 37 -17.33 18.09 11.23
CA GLY A 37 -17.18 19.30 12.05
C GLY A 37 -17.71 19.16 13.48
N ASP A 38 -18.26 18.02 13.87
CA ASP A 38 -18.74 17.76 15.22
C ASP A 38 -17.70 17.06 16.09
N SER A 39 -16.84 17.85 16.75
CA SER A 39 -15.89 17.31 17.74
C SER A 39 -16.57 16.81 19.03
N GLY A 40 -17.84 17.09 19.26
CA GLY A 40 -18.57 16.69 20.46
C GLY A 40 -18.78 15.18 20.57
N ASN A 41 -18.66 14.44 19.47
CA ASN A 41 -18.69 12.98 19.47
C ASN A 41 -17.35 12.35 19.84
N SER A 42 -16.26 13.09 19.72
CA SER A 42 -14.92 12.64 20.16
C SER A 42 -14.87 12.54 21.68
N ARG A 43 -14.36 11.42 22.21
CA ARG A 43 -14.51 11.10 23.63
C ARG A 43 -13.47 10.13 24.17
N LEU A 44 -13.37 10.13 25.49
CA LEU A 44 -12.75 9.08 26.28
C LEU A 44 -13.84 8.13 26.79
N VAL A 45 -13.54 6.84 26.81
CA VAL A 45 -14.31 5.82 27.52
C VAL A 45 -13.37 5.07 28.46
N ASP A 46 -13.53 5.30 29.73
CA ASP A 46 -12.77 4.63 30.79
C ASP A 46 -13.50 3.37 31.30
N ASN A 47 -13.30 2.25 30.63
CA ASN A 47 -13.84 0.94 31.06
C ASN A 47 -13.00 0.33 32.20
N ALA A 48 -11.79 0.80 32.42
CA ALA A 48 -10.92 0.34 33.49
C ALA A 48 -11.24 1.01 34.85
N ASN A 49 -12.02 2.11 34.83
CA ASN A 49 -12.30 2.99 35.96
C ASN A 49 -11.01 3.45 36.65
N ILE A 50 -10.01 3.86 35.85
CA ILE A 50 -8.73 4.34 36.35
C ILE A 50 -8.76 5.83 36.68
N PHE A 51 -9.59 6.61 35.95
CA PHE A 51 -9.65 8.06 36.11
C PHE A 51 -10.65 8.51 37.17
N SER A 52 -10.26 9.58 37.87
CA SER A 52 -11.21 10.40 38.62
C SER A 52 -12.17 11.12 37.66
N ALA A 53 -13.37 11.48 38.14
CA ALA A 53 -14.33 12.22 37.30
C ALA A 53 -13.80 13.59 36.81
N GLU A 54 -12.88 14.22 37.55
CA GLU A 54 -12.22 15.45 37.18
C GLU A 54 -11.25 15.23 36.01
N ASN A 55 -10.41 14.20 36.08
CA ASN A 55 -9.44 13.88 35.03
C ASN A 55 -10.13 13.33 33.75
N GLU A 56 -11.19 12.53 33.91
CA GLU A 56 -11.99 12.09 32.74
C GLU A 56 -12.64 13.27 31.99
N ALA A 57 -13.19 14.25 32.73
CA ALA A 57 -13.76 15.45 32.13
C ALA A 57 -12.69 16.30 31.44
N SER A 58 -11.52 16.50 32.08
CA SER A 58 -10.40 17.24 31.51
C SER A 58 -9.86 16.60 30.23
N LEU A 59 -9.65 15.29 30.22
CA LEU A 59 -9.22 14.56 29.03
C LEU A 59 -10.26 14.61 27.91
N THR A 60 -11.54 14.54 28.25
CA THR A 60 -12.63 14.67 27.26
C THR A 60 -12.61 16.04 26.58
N GLU A 61 -12.44 17.13 27.35
CA GLU A 61 -12.29 18.47 26.79
C GLU A 61 -11.04 18.59 25.90
N GLU A 62 -9.95 18.00 26.32
CA GLU A 62 -8.70 17.97 25.54
C GLU A 62 -8.88 17.20 24.24
N ILE A 63 -9.52 16.02 24.26
CA ILE A 63 -9.83 15.22 23.07
C ILE A 63 -10.71 16.03 22.10
N GLN A 64 -11.74 16.71 22.58
CA GLN A 64 -12.62 17.51 21.73
C GLN A 64 -11.89 18.70 21.11
N ARG A 65 -10.98 19.33 21.86
CA ARG A 65 -10.13 20.40 21.34
C ARG A 65 -9.23 19.89 20.21
N TYR A 66 -8.51 18.80 20.42
CA TYR A 66 -7.65 18.22 19.37
C TYR A 66 -8.46 17.71 18.16
N SER A 67 -9.63 17.15 18.40
CA SER A 67 -10.54 16.74 17.33
C SER A 67 -10.94 17.91 16.42
N ALA A 68 -11.24 19.06 17.02
CA ALA A 68 -11.58 20.28 16.28
C ALA A 68 -10.34 20.86 15.55
N GLU A 69 -9.18 20.89 16.20
CA GLU A 69 -7.93 21.42 15.63
C GLU A 69 -7.42 20.59 14.46
N LEU A 70 -7.52 19.26 14.56
CA LEU A 70 -7.05 18.32 13.55
C LEU A 70 -8.10 18.01 12.47
N GLU A 71 -9.33 18.50 12.66
CA GLU A 71 -10.49 18.18 11.81
C GLU A 71 -10.65 16.67 11.60
N MET A 72 -10.63 15.90 12.70
CA MET A 72 -10.84 14.45 12.69
C MET A 72 -11.42 13.93 14.01
N ASN A 73 -12.14 12.82 13.92
CA ASN A 73 -12.72 12.14 15.08
C ASN A 73 -11.63 11.47 15.91
N ILE A 74 -11.73 11.58 17.23
CA ILE A 74 -10.81 10.93 18.16
C ILE A 74 -11.61 10.14 19.18
N TYR A 75 -11.33 8.84 19.27
CA TYR A 75 -11.92 7.95 20.26
C TYR A 75 -10.81 7.27 21.06
N ILE A 76 -10.84 7.43 22.38
CA ILE A 76 -9.88 6.75 23.25
C ILE A 76 -10.66 5.81 24.19
N TYR A 77 -10.26 4.54 24.19
CA TYR A 77 -10.87 3.50 25.00
C TYR A 77 -9.85 2.86 25.93
N VAL A 78 -10.00 3.11 27.21
CA VAL A 78 -9.14 2.52 28.25
C VAL A 78 -9.83 1.28 28.77
N SER A 79 -9.27 0.11 28.48
CA SER A 79 -9.90 -1.19 28.73
C SER A 79 -9.39 -1.86 29.99
N GLY A 80 -10.29 -2.16 30.93
CA GLY A 80 -10.03 -3.09 32.03
C GLY A 80 -10.32 -4.55 31.68
N THR A 81 -10.72 -4.85 30.44
CA THR A 81 -11.14 -6.18 30.01
C THR A 81 -10.18 -6.72 28.95
N TYR A 82 -9.65 -7.91 29.19
CA TYR A 82 -8.78 -8.59 28.25
C TYR A 82 -9.50 -8.93 26.94
N ARG A 83 -8.84 -8.64 25.83
CA ARG A 83 -9.16 -9.12 24.47
C ARG A 83 -7.91 -9.71 23.83
N THR A 84 -8.09 -10.66 22.92
CA THR A 84 -6.98 -11.07 22.04
C THR A 84 -6.71 -9.98 20.99
N ASP A 85 -5.53 -9.99 20.39
CA ASP A 85 -5.13 -9.02 19.36
C ASP A 85 -6.23 -8.83 18.30
N SER A 86 -6.69 -9.93 17.68
CA SER A 86 -7.77 -9.86 16.67
C SER A 86 -9.12 -9.38 17.24
N GLN A 87 -9.42 -9.63 18.51
CA GLN A 87 -10.64 -9.11 19.13
C GLN A 87 -10.52 -7.63 19.42
N THR A 88 -9.33 -7.15 19.75
CA THR A 88 -9.06 -5.73 19.96
C THR A 88 -9.17 -4.96 18.66
N GLU A 89 -8.56 -5.47 17.58
CA GLU A 89 -8.66 -4.90 16.24
C GLU A 89 -10.11 -4.77 15.78
N ILE A 90 -10.86 -5.87 15.78
CA ILE A 90 -12.29 -5.88 15.41
C ILE A 90 -13.09 -4.91 16.28
N PHE A 91 -12.86 -4.92 17.60
CA PHE A 91 -13.59 -4.05 18.52
C PHE A 91 -13.30 -2.56 18.25
N ALA A 92 -12.05 -2.21 17.96
CA ALA A 92 -11.66 -0.82 17.69
C ALA A 92 -12.31 -0.31 16.39
N ASP A 93 -12.18 -1.11 15.32
CA ASP A 93 -12.70 -0.76 14.00
C ASP A 93 -14.23 -0.67 14.01
N ASP A 94 -14.93 -1.69 14.53
CA ASP A 94 -16.39 -1.71 14.63
C ASP A 94 -16.92 -0.57 15.50
N THR A 95 -16.29 -0.30 16.66
CA THR A 95 -16.72 0.76 17.57
C THR A 95 -16.52 2.14 16.93
N TYR A 96 -15.44 2.32 16.18
CA TYR A 96 -15.20 3.55 15.44
C TYR A 96 -16.30 3.77 14.37
N ASP A 97 -16.53 2.77 13.52
CA ASP A 97 -17.53 2.83 12.45
C ASP A 97 -18.95 3.02 12.99
N GLU A 98 -19.32 2.35 14.08
CA GLU A 98 -20.61 2.52 14.73
C GLU A 98 -20.80 3.93 15.31
N THR A 99 -19.71 4.58 15.75
CA THR A 99 -19.75 5.89 16.39
C THR A 99 -19.76 7.04 15.39
N PHE A 100 -18.90 6.96 14.37
CA PHE A 100 -18.61 8.07 13.46
C PHE A 100 -19.03 7.79 12.01
N GLY A 101 -19.24 6.55 11.65
CA GLY A 101 -19.52 6.11 10.29
C GLY A 101 -18.29 5.62 9.55
N GLU A 102 -18.53 4.78 8.56
CA GLU A 102 -17.48 4.20 7.71
C GLU A 102 -16.73 5.26 6.92
N ASP A 103 -15.42 5.09 6.79
CA ASP A 103 -14.53 5.92 5.99
C ASP A 103 -14.52 7.42 6.40
N THR A 104 -14.92 7.76 7.63
CA THR A 104 -14.77 9.10 8.21
C THR A 104 -13.33 9.33 8.69
N ASP A 105 -12.91 10.60 8.76
CA ASP A 105 -11.55 10.94 9.18
C ASP A 105 -11.38 10.80 10.69
N GLY A 106 -10.46 9.96 11.15
CA GLY A 106 -10.15 9.88 12.58
C GLY A 106 -9.32 8.72 13.05
N VAL A 107 -9.18 8.67 14.37
CA VAL A 107 -8.33 7.72 15.09
C VAL A 107 -9.07 7.12 16.27
N PHE A 108 -8.93 5.81 16.45
CA PHE A 108 -9.33 5.10 17.66
C PHE A 108 -8.09 4.58 18.37
N TYR A 109 -7.91 4.91 19.65
CA TYR A 109 -6.84 4.38 20.47
C TYR A 109 -7.41 3.47 21.56
N TYR A 110 -7.03 2.20 21.51
CA TYR A 110 -7.33 1.21 22.53
C TYR A 110 -6.12 1.01 23.44
N LEU A 111 -6.29 1.29 24.72
CA LEU A 111 -5.28 1.10 25.76
C LEU A 111 -5.66 -0.07 26.65
N ASP A 112 -4.82 -1.10 26.69
CA ASP A 112 -5.06 -2.32 27.48
C ASP A 112 -4.53 -2.22 28.91
N LEU A 113 -5.43 -2.07 29.88
CA LEU A 113 -5.15 -2.12 31.30
C LEU A 113 -5.78 -3.36 31.97
N SER A 114 -6.03 -4.43 31.23
CA SER A 114 -6.68 -5.66 31.72
C SER A 114 -5.82 -6.45 32.72
N GLY A 115 -4.53 -6.11 32.85
CA GLY A 115 -3.57 -6.83 33.69
C GLY A 115 -3.08 -8.15 33.09
N LYS A 116 -3.50 -8.50 31.86
CA LYS A 116 -2.95 -9.62 31.10
C LYS A 116 -1.62 -9.22 30.48
N GLN A 117 -0.74 -10.22 30.34
CA GLN A 117 0.59 -10.00 29.79
C GLN A 117 0.86 -10.92 28.60
N PRO A 118 1.50 -10.40 27.55
CA PRO A 118 1.78 -8.99 27.32
C PRO A 118 0.49 -8.18 27.12
N ALA A 119 0.44 -6.93 27.57
CA ALA A 119 -0.65 -6.02 27.25
C ALA A 119 -0.62 -5.70 25.74
N TYR A 120 -1.80 -5.50 25.15
CA TYR A 120 -1.90 -5.21 23.71
C TYR A 120 -2.67 -3.92 23.47
N ASP A 121 -1.94 -2.86 23.16
CA ASP A 121 -2.50 -1.58 22.77
C ASP A 121 -2.69 -1.54 21.24
N TYR A 122 -3.70 -0.81 20.79
CA TYR A 122 -4.02 -0.74 19.35
C TYR A 122 -4.44 0.66 18.92
N ILE A 123 -3.92 1.09 17.79
CA ILE A 123 -4.35 2.31 17.12
C ILE A 123 -5.02 1.93 15.80
N SER A 124 -6.31 2.22 15.66
CA SER A 124 -7.02 2.16 14.39
C SER A 124 -7.08 3.56 13.77
N THR A 125 -6.92 3.63 12.48
CA THR A 125 -6.99 4.88 11.71
C THR A 125 -8.01 4.74 10.59
N SER A 126 -8.77 5.82 10.31
CA SER A 126 -9.78 5.87 9.27
C SER A 126 -9.67 7.15 8.46
N GLY A 127 -10.13 7.14 7.21
CA GLY A 127 -10.11 8.29 6.33
C GLY A 127 -8.70 8.86 6.11
N LYS A 128 -8.53 10.17 6.26
CA LYS A 128 -7.22 10.85 6.09
C LYS A 128 -6.18 10.42 7.13
N ALA A 129 -6.62 9.99 8.32
CA ALA A 129 -5.72 9.58 9.39
C ALA A 129 -4.84 8.37 8.98
N VAL A 130 -5.35 7.50 8.11
CA VAL A 130 -4.57 6.38 7.53
C VAL A 130 -3.30 6.88 6.83
N LEU A 131 -3.41 7.94 6.04
CA LEU A 131 -2.27 8.47 5.29
C LEU A 131 -1.29 9.23 6.16
N ILE A 132 -1.76 9.80 7.28
CA ILE A 132 -0.96 10.64 8.17
C ILE A 132 -0.21 9.80 9.21
N TYR A 133 -0.90 8.86 9.85
CA TYR A 133 -0.38 8.22 11.07
C TYR A 133 0.15 6.80 10.87
N GLU A 134 -0.12 6.14 9.73
CA GLU A 134 0.25 4.73 9.55
C GLU A 134 1.76 4.51 9.68
N ASP A 135 2.58 5.36 9.08
CA ASP A 135 4.04 5.29 9.20
C ASP A 135 4.57 5.84 10.56
N ALA A 136 3.79 6.70 11.23
CA ALA A 136 4.16 7.27 12.53
C ALA A 136 3.82 6.37 13.72
N ARG A 137 2.98 5.36 13.53
CA ARG A 137 2.41 4.53 14.59
C ARG A 137 3.44 3.95 15.55
N GLU A 138 4.50 3.34 15.04
CA GLU A 138 5.59 2.78 15.86
C GLU A 138 6.28 3.85 16.71
N SER A 139 6.43 5.06 16.19
CA SER A 139 7.01 6.19 16.93
C SER A 139 6.07 6.69 18.01
N ILE A 140 4.76 6.67 17.75
CA ILE A 140 3.72 7.01 18.75
C ILE A 140 3.78 6.00 19.89
N PHE A 141 3.76 4.70 19.62
CA PHE A 141 3.85 3.68 20.66
C PHE A 141 5.14 3.80 21.47
N SER A 142 6.28 3.96 20.80
CA SER A 142 7.57 4.16 21.48
C SER A 142 7.60 5.40 22.38
N TYR A 143 6.84 6.44 22.06
CA TYR A 143 6.68 7.60 22.93
C TYR A 143 5.81 7.27 24.13
N LEU A 144 4.69 6.57 23.93
CA LEU A 144 3.74 6.20 24.98
C LEU A 144 4.34 5.22 25.98
N ASP A 145 5.24 4.32 25.56
CA ASP A 145 5.97 3.40 26.44
C ASP A 145 6.76 4.11 27.56
N ASN A 146 7.04 5.42 27.44
CA ASN A 146 7.68 6.16 28.50
C ASN A 146 6.75 6.47 29.69
N TYR A 147 5.45 6.40 29.49
CA TYR A 147 4.42 6.70 30.50
C TYR A 147 3.69 5.44 30.95
N LEU A 148 3.55 4.48 30.06
CA LEU A 148 2.79 3.27 30.34
C LEU A 148 3.57 2.30 31.21
N PRO A 149 2.93 1.69 32.23
CA PRO A 149 3.60 0.76 33.14
C PRO A 149 4.11 -0.47 32.38
N ALA A 150 5.30 -0.91 32.70
CA ALA A 150 5.82 -2.17 32.22
C ALA A 150 5.07 -3.34 32.84
N SER A 151 5.26 -4.52 32.26
CA SER A 151 4.61 -5.76 32.69
C SER A 151 4.75 -6.02 34.19
N GLY A 152 3.61 -6.06 34.90
CA GLY A 152 3.55 -6.36 36.32
C GLY A 152 3.82 -5.18 37.27
N GLU A 153 3.99 -3.99 36.74
CA GLU A 153 4.07 -2.76 37.51
C GLU A 153 2.69 -2.28 37.96
N THR A 154 2.67 -1.41 38.96
CA THR A 154 1.44 -0.80 39.46
C THR A 154 1.00 0.28 38.48
N ILE A 155 -0.27 0.27 38.10
CA ILE A 155 -0.88 1.29 37.25
C ILE A 155 -1.30 2.46 38.11
N TYR A 156 -0.80 3.68 37.79
CA TYR A 156 -1.22 4.92 38.44
C TYR A 156 -2.03 5.78 37.47
N GLU A 157 -3.03 6.48 38.00
CA GLU A 157 -3.90 7.37 37.21
C GLU A 157 -3.09 8.43 36.46
N ASP A 158 -2.10 9.04 37.13
CA ASP A 158 -1.28 10.11 36.56
C ASP A 158 -0.48 9.63 35.33
N ASP A 159 0.08 8.41 35.37
CA ASP A 159 0.83 7.83 34.25
C ASP A 159 -0.08 7.61 33.03
N ILE A 160 -1.31 7.13 33.26
CA ILE A 160 -2.26 6.92 32.18
C ILE A 160 -2.80 8.24 31.64
N TYR A 161 -3.00 9.25 32.51
CA TYR A 161 -3.36 10.59 32.10
C TYR A 161 -2.31 11.18 31.17
N ASP A 162 -1.04 11.10 31.58
CA ASP A 162 0.10 11.60 30.77
C ASP A 162 0.24 10.81 29.45
N ALA A 163 -0.03 9.52 29.45
CA ALA A 163 -0.03 8.73 28.22
C ALA A 163 -1.12 9.18 27.25
N VAL A 164 -2.34 9.41 27.72
CA VAL A 164 -3.47 9.87 26.89
C VAL A 164 -3.22 11.28 26.36
N SER A 165 -2.80 12.21 27.19
CA SER A 165 -2.41 13.57 26.76
C SER A 165 -1.22 13.52 25.79
N GLY A 166 -0.24 12.67 26.06
CA GLY A 166 0.90 12.44 25.18
C GLY A 166 0.49 11.91 23.81
N PHE A 167 -0.49 10.99 23.76
CA PHE A 167 -1.05 10.50 22.51
C PHE A 167 -1.64 11.64 21.67
N LEU A 168 -2.46 12.51 22.27
CA LEU A 168 -3.05 13.67 21.59
C LEU A 168 -1.97 14.63 21.07
N SER A 169 -0.92 14.86 21.85
CA SER A 169 0.23 15.68 21.42
C SER A 169 0.99 15.03 20.24
N CYS A 170 1.09 13.71 20.21
CA CYS A 170 1.66 12.97 19.06
C CYS A 170 0.81 13.17 17.81
N LEU A 171 -0.53 13.08 17.93
CA LEU A 171 -1.42 13.30 16.78
C LEU A 171 -1.19 14.69 16.16
N ASP A 172 -1.10 15.74 16.98
CA ASP A 172 -0.81 17.09 16.49
C ASP A 172 0.58 17.19 15.84
N THR A 173 1.59 16.65 16.50
CA THR A 173 2.97 16.67 15.99
C THR A 173 3.07 16.03 14.62
N TYR A 174 2.49 14.85 14.42
CA TYR A 174 2.56 14.13 13.14
C TYR A 174 1.60 14.68 12.10
N SER A 175 0.50 15.32 12.48
CA SER A 175 -0.42 15.97 11.53
C SER A 175 0.22 17.14 10.79
N SER A 176 1.13 17.86 11.46
CA SER A 176 1.81 19.03 10.89
C SER A 176 2.99 18.68 9.96
N HIS A 177 3.38 17.41 9.88
CA HIS A 177 4.51 16.96 9.05
C HIS A 177 4.03 16.47 7.68
N ASP A 178 3.83 17.39 6.74
CA ASP A 178 3.50 17.11 5.33
C ASP A 178 4.44 16.06 4.66
N SER A 179 5.64 15.87 5.22
CA SER A 179 6.65 14.97 4.67
C SER A 179 6.46 13.49 5.03
N THR A 180 5.55 13.17 5.95
CA THR A 180 5.29 11.80 6.41
C THR A 180 4.02 11.19 5.84
N ALA A 181 3.16 11.99 5.21
CA ALA A 181 1.94 11.48 4.60
C ALA A 181 2.25 10.50 3.45
N LEU A 182 1.65 9.33 3.50
CA LEU A 182 1.78 8.33 2.45
C LEU A 182 1.16 8.83 1.14
N GLU A 183 1.82 8.57 0.00
CA GLU A 183 1.20 8.81 -1.32
C GLU A 183 -0.08 8.00 -1.50
N TYR A 184 -0.12 6.82 -0.93
CA TYR A 184 -1.30 5.96 -0.85
C TYR A 184 -1.12 4.89 0.24
N TYR A 185 -2.22 4.40 0.75
CA TYR A 185 -2.29 3.24 1.63
C TYR A 185 -3.19 2.16 1.02
N HIS A 186 -2.85 0.89 1.23
CA HIS A 186 -3.68 -0.24 0.84
C HIS A 186 -4.07 -1.04 2.07
N ASP A 187 -5.29 -0.87 2.50
CA ASP A 187 -5.88 -1.72 3.53
C ASP A 187 -6.12 -3.13 2.97
N LYS A 188 -5.46 -4.10 3.59
CA LYS A 188 -5.54 -5.51 3.16
C LYS A 188 -6.81 -6.19 3.63
N SER A 189 -7.45 -5.68 4.68
CA SER A 189 -8.66 -6.24 5.26
C SER A 189 -9.89 -5.96 4.40
N SER A 190 -10.12 -4.71 4.05
CA SER A 190 -11.20 -4.27 3.17
C SER A 190 -10.83 -4.32 1.68
N GLY A 191 -9.53 -4.39 1.35
CA GLY A 191 -9.01 -4.29 -0.01
C GLY A 191 -9.14 -2.89 -0.61
N LYS A 192 -9.34 -1.87 0.22
CA LYS A 192 -9.46 -0.47 -0.21
C LYS A 192 -8.09 0.21 -0.31
N TYR A 193 -7.99 1.19 -1.22
CA TYR A 193 -6.85 2.10 -1.40
C TYR A 193 -7.27 3.49 -1.00
N PHE A 194 -6.45 4.15 -0.17
CA PHE A 194 -6.58 5.53 0.27
C PHE A 194 -5.51 6.37 -0.42
N TYR A 195 -5.85 7.49 -1.01
CA TYR A 195 -4.91 8.41 -1.66
C TYR A 195 -5.54 9.76 -1.93
N TYR A 196 -4.73 10.80 -1.99
CA TYR A 196 -5.20 12.13 -2.40
C TYR A 196 -5.23 12.26 -3.91
N LYS A 197 -6.29 12.87 -4.43
CA LYS A 197 -6.43 13.26 -5.81
C LYS A 197 -7.07 14.65 -5.87
N ASP A 198 -6.37 15.59 -6.51
CA ASP A 198 -6.83 16.96 -6.65
C ASP A 198 -7.16 17.66 -5.30
N GLY A 199 -6.52 17.23 -4.21
CA GLY A 199 -6.73 17.73 -2.85
C GLY A 199 -7.85 17.03 -2.08
N GLU A 200 -8.56 16.08 -2.70
CA GLU A 200 -9.61 15.29 -2.04
C GLU A 200 -9.10 13.87 -1.73
N LEU A 201 -9.49 13.36 -0.56
CA LEU A 201 -9.24 11.97 -0.19
C LEU A 201 -10.14 11.05 -1.00
N VAL A 202 -9.53 10.10 -1.70
CA VAL A 202 -10.23 9.08 -2.47
C VAL A 202 -10.03 7.72 -1.84
N VAL A 203 -11.13 7.04 -1.57
CA VAL A 203 -11.16 5.64 -1.14
C VAL A 203 -11.66 4.79 -2.31
N SER A 204 -10.86 3.84 -2.76
CA SER A 204 -11.15 3.06 -3.97
C SER A 204 -10.73 1.61 -3.83
N LYS A 205 -11.47 0.69 -4.46
CA LYS A 205 -11.07 -0.72 -4.59
C LYS A 205 -10.00 -0.96 -5.67
N SER A 206 -9.58 0.09 -6.37
CA SER A 206 -8.56 0.00 -7.41
C SER A 206 -7.36 0.87 -7.08
N LYS A 207 -6.16 0.34 -7.33
CA LYS A 207 -4.90 1.06 -7.14
C LYS A 207 -4.88 2.35 -7.99
N PRO A 208 -4.37 3.48 -7.44
CA PRO A 208 -4.27 4.74 -8.16
C PRO A 208 -3.54 4.61 -9.50
N LEU A 209 -4.12 5.19 -10.55
CA LEU A 209 -3.57 5.11 -11.90
C LEU A 209 -2.18 5.76 -12.01
N ALA A 210 -1.94 6.86 -11.29
CA ALA A 210 -0.67 7.57 -11.28
C ALA A 210 0.49 6.66 -10.84
N ILE A 211 0.28 5.88 -9.79
CA ILE A 211 1.27 4.93 -9.27
C ILE A 211 1.54 3.81 -10.28
N TRP A 212 0.48 3.33 -10.94
CA TRP A 212 0.60 2.32 -11.99
C TRP A 212 1.42 2.83 -13.17
N LEU A 213 1.21 4.09 -13.57
CA LEU A 213 1.96 4.73 -14.64
C LEU A 213 3.44 4.91 -14.28
N ASN A 214 3.76 5.35 -13.06
CA ASN A 214 5.14 5.52 -12.61
C ASN A 214 5.90 4.17 -12.60
N ILE A 215 5.32 3.11 -12.05
CA ILE A 215 5.92 1.77 -12.05
C ILE A 215 6.12 1.25 -13.48
N SER A 216 5.12 1.45 -14.35
CA SER A 216 5.19 1.04 -15.75
C SER A 216 6.26 1.79 -16.52
N LEU A 217 6.42 3.08 -16.30
CA LEU A 217 7.43 3.91 -16.96
C LEU A 217 8.85 3.49 -16.55
N VAL A 218 9.09 3.26 -15.27
CA VAL A 218 10.38 2.74 -14.76
C VAL A 218 10.69 1.38 -15.39
N SER A 219 9.70 0.48 -15.45
CA SER A 219 9.86 -0.85 -16.05
C SER A 219 10.21 -0.77 -17.54
N VAL A 220 9.58 0.13 -18.29
CA VAL A 220 9.87 0.36 -19.71
C VAL A 220 11.29 0.92 -19.90
N LEU A 221 11.72 1.84 -19.04
CA LEU A 221 13.10 2.37 -19.10
C LEU A 221 14.14 1.29 -18.85
N ILE A 222 13.96 0.46 -17.84
CA ILE A 222 14.85 -0.67 -17.53
C ILE A 222 14.88 -1.65 -18.71
N GLY A 223 13.72 -2.00 -19.25
CA GLY A 223 13.61 -2.86 -20.44
C GLY A 223 14.32 -2.31 -21.66
N ALA A 224 14.20 -1.01 -21.91
CA ALA A 224 14.89 -0.32 -23.01
C ALA A 224 16.42 -0.35 -22.83
N VAL A 225 16.93 -0.14 -21.62
CA VAL A 225 18.38 -0.21 -21.35
C VAL A 225 18.92 -1.64 -21.61
N ILE A 226 18.22 -2.67 -21.12
CA ILE A 226 18.59 -4.07 -21.33
C ILE A 226 18.58 -4.40 -22.83
N ALA A 227 17.55 -3.96 -23.57
CA ALA A 227 17.43 -4.14 -25.01
C ALA A 227 18.58 -3.48 -25.78
N LEU A 228 18.96 -2.24 -25.40
CA LEU A 228 20.08 -1.53 -26.00
C LEU A 228 21.41 -2.25 -25.74
N ILE A 229 21.67 -2.68 -24.51
CA ILE A 229 22.89 -3.45 -24.17
C ILE A 229 22.96 -4.73 -25.01
N SER A 230 21.86 -5.48 -25.07
CA SER A 230 21.76 -6.71 -25.85
C SER A 230 21.97 -6.45 -27.34
N TYR A 231 21.41 -5.35 -27.88
CA TYR A 231 21.62 -4.94 -29.25
C TYR A 231 23.10 -4.64 -29.56
N PHE A 232 23.78 -3.88 -28.67
CA PHE A 232 25.20 -3.55 -28.89
C PHE A 232 26.10 -4.79 -28.75
N ILE A 233 25.83 -5.71 -27.82
CA ILE A 233 26.57 -6.98 -27.69
C ILE A 233 26.40 -7.82 -28.96
N THR A 234 25.15 -7.95 -29.43
CA THR A 234 24.85 -8.71 -30.64
C THR A 234 25.50 -8.07 -31.85
N LYS A 235 25.38 -6.74 -32.01
CA LYS A 235 26.01 -6.00 -33.10
C LYS A 235 27.54 -6.09 -33.06
N SER A 236 28.14 -6.09 -31.89
CA SER A 236 29.60 -6.26 -31.73
C SER A 236 30.09 -7.67 -32.11
N ARG A 237 29.33 -8.70 -31.73
CA ARG A 237 29.64 -10.10 -32.03
C ARG A 237 29.39 -10.47 -33.50
N TYR A 238 28.31 -9.91 -34.07
CA TYR A 238 27.92 -10.13 -35.46
C TYR A 238 28.30 -8.90 -36.33
N LYS A 239 29.56 -8.47 -36.24
CA LYS A 239 30.10 -7.67 -37.31
C LYS A 239 30.13 -8.56 -38.54
N PHE A 240 29.03 -8.56 -39.30
CA PHE A 240 29.07 -9.12 -40.65
C PHE A 240 30.21 -8.41 -41.40
N LYS A 241 31.32 -9.10 -41.55
CA LYS A 241 32.31 -8.68 -42.58
C LYS A 241 31.46 -8.46 -43.81
N VAL A 242 31.57 -7.28 -44.38
CA VAL A 242 30.95 -6.92 -45.66
C VAL A 242 31.09 -8.13 -46.55
N SER A 243 29.97 -8.63 -47.05
CA SER A 243 29.86 -9.89 -47.76
C SER A 243 31.08 -10.13 -48.61
N THR A 244 31.74 -11.21 -48.35
CA THR A 244 32.66 -11.79 -49.33
C THR A 244 31.84 -11.88 -50.61
N ASN A 245 32.18 -11.02 -51.56
CA ASN A 245 31.50 -11.00 -52.85
C ASN A 245 31.63 -12.43 -53.41
N PRO A 246 30.53 -13.18 -53.61
CA PRO A 246 30.60 -14.55 -54.06
C PRO A 246 31.44 -14.72 -55.35
N ASN A 247 31.51 -13.63 -56.14
CA ASN A 247 32.33 -13.57 -57.37
C ASN A 247 33.84 -13.62 -57.10
N VAL A 248 34.31 -13.40 -55.84
CA VAL A 248 35.75 -13.53 -55.51
C VAL A 248 36.15 -15.01 -55.31
N TYR A 249 35.22 -15.89 -55.05
CA TYR A 249 35.47 -17.33 -54.82
C TYR A 249 35.09 -18.21 -56.01
N ILE A 250 34.35 -17.66 -56.96
CA ILE A 250 33.97 -18.39 -58.18
C ILE A 250 34.80 -17.84 -59.34
N SER A 251 35.82 -18.61 -59.72
CA SER A 251 36.49 -18.39 -61.01
C SER A 251 35.43 -18.64 -62.10
N ARG A 252 34.99 -17.56 -62.75
CA ARG A 252 33.93 -17.61 -63.78
C ARG A 252 34.26 -18.55 -64.95
N ASN A 253 35.50 -18.94 -65.09
CA ASN A 253 35.94 -19.74 -66.22
C ASN A 253 36.06 -21.23 -65.97
N GLU A 254 35.87 -21.72 -64.73
CA GLU A 254 36.12 -23.12 -64.40
C GLU A 254 34.95 -23.87 -63.72
N SER A 255 33.81 -23.19 -63.46
CA SER A 255 32.66 -23.85 -62.86
C SER A 255 31.64 -24.26 -63.91
N VAL A 256 31.74 -25.47 -64.40
CA VAL A 256 30.73 -26.07 -65.27
C VAL A 256 29.79 -26.90 -64.40
N PHE A 257 28.56 -26.47 -64.17
CA PHE A 257 27.50 -27.27 -63.50
C PHE A 257 26.95 -28.25 -64.53
N THR A 258 27.34 -29.51 -64.43
CA THR A 258 26.88 -30.58 -65.31
C THR A 258 25.54 -31.16 -64.88
N ASN A 259 25.05 -30.91 -63.65
CA ASN A 259 23.73 -31.36 -63.21
C ASN A 259 23.13 -30.38 -62.17
N LYS A 260 21.92 -29.91 -62.37
CA LYS A 260 21.11 -29.13 -61.41
C LYS A 260 19.94 -29.98 -60.97
N SER A 261 20.06 -30.69 -59.88
CA SER A 261 18.92 -31.32 -59.24
C SER A 261 18.78 -30.77 -57.81
N ASP A 262 17.61 -30.21 -57.52
CA ASP A 262 17.22 -29.78 -56.17
C ASP A 262 16.41 -30.90 -55.55
N VAL A 263 17.01 -31.60 -54.61
CA VAL A 263 16.35 -32.72 -53.90
C VAL A 263 16.26 -32.35 -52.44
N LEU A 264 15.04 -32.24 -51.92
CA LEU A 264 14.79 -32.03 -50.50
C LEU A 264 15.30 -33.25 -49.70
N ILE A 265 16.40 -33.07 -48.99
CA ILE A 265 17.10 -34.18 -48.34
C ILE A 265 16.42 -34.58 -47.01
N ARG A 266 15.85 -33.65 -46.27
CA ARG A 266 15.17 -33.96 -45.01
C ARG A 266 14.35 -32.79 -44.46
N THR A 267 13.15 -33.12 -43.94
CA THR A 267 12.33 -32.18 -43.13
C THR A 267 12.30 -32.67 -41.69
N TYR A 268 12.71 -31.85 -40.75
CA TYR A 268 12.58 -32.12 -39.32
C TYR A 268 11.45 -31.26 -38.74
N VAL A 269 10.52 -31.93 -38.10
CA VAL A 269 9.49 -31.26 -37.29
C VAL A 269 9.79 -31.56 -35.83
N THR A 270 10.22 -30.53 -35.06
CA THR A 270 10.40 -30.66 -33.63
C THR A 270 9.13 -30.18 -32.94
N LYS A 271 8.44 -31.07 -32.24
CA LYS A 271 7.31 -30.69 -31.37
C LYS A 271 7.81 -30.57 -29.96
N HIS A 272 7.76 -29.36 -29.37
CA HIS A 272 7.94 -29.17 -27.95
C HIS A 272 6.56 -29.14 -27.27
N LYS A 273 6.40 -30.02 -26.28
CA LYS A 273 5.20 -29.97 -25.39
C LYS A 273 5.48 -28.93 -24.33
N ILE A 274 4.64 -27.88 -24.31
CA ILE A 274 4.66 -26.88 -23.25
C ILE A 274 3.86 -27.47 -22.08
N GLU A 275 4.51 -27.76 -20.98
CA GLU A 275 3.85 -28.14 -19.74
C GLU A 275 3.41 -26.88 -19.02
N SER A 276 2.11 -26.72 -18.84
CA SER A 276 1.54 -25.68 -17.97
C SER A 276 1.64 -26.13 -16.53
N SER A 277 2.50 -25.49 -15.76
CA SER A 277 2.53 -25.66 -14.30
C SER A 277 1.32 -24.97 -13.68
N SER A 278 0.37 -25.74 -13.18
CA SER A 278 -0.68 -25.27 -12.30
C SER A 278 -0.06 -25.04 -10.92
N GLY A 279 0.19 -23.79 -10.57
CA GLY A 279 0.56 -23.38 -9.22
C GLY A 279 -0.65 -23.49 -8.30
N GLY A 280 -0.55 -24.40 -7.32
CA GLY A 280 -1.54 -24.56 -6.27
C GLY A 280 -1.53 -23.36 -5.34
N SER A 281 -2.69 -22.73 -5.21
CA SER A 281 -3.00 -21.75 -4.19
C SER A 281 -3.25 -22.49 -2.88
N HIS A 282 -2.47 -22.20 -1.85
CA HIS A 282 -2.83 -22.43 -0.45
C HIS A 282 -3.11 -21.05 0.15
N GLY A 283 -4.25 -20.87 0.44
CA GLY A 283 -5.35 -21.03 1.17
C GLY A 283 -5.28 -20.41 2.53
N GLY A 284 -6.18 -19.58 2.89
CA GLY A 284 -6.82 -19.57 4.16
C GLY A 284 -6.19 -18.73 5.28
N GLY A 285 -6.56 -17.50 5.33
CA GLY A 285 -6.78 -16.79 6.58
C GLY A 285 -8.19 -16.22 6.51
N GLY A 286 -9.10 -16.68 7.36
CA GLY A 286 -10.42 -16.11 7.48
C GLY A 286 -10.30 -14.73 8.10
N GLY A 287 -10.18 -13.70 7.27
CA GLY A 287 -10.34 -12.32 7.69
C GLY A 287 -11.83 -12.01 7.78
N HIS A 288 -12.29 -11.53 8.92
CA HIS A 288 -13.57 -10.89 9.02
C HIS A 288 -13.51 -9.62 8.15
N SER A 289 -14.43 -9.49 7.20
CA SER A 289 -14.48 -8.31 6.34
C SER A 289 -15.25 -7.22 7.08
N HIS A 290 -14.54 -6.21 7.56
CA HIS A 290 -15.17 -4.95 7.96
C HIS A 290 -15.64 -4.19 6.72
N SER A 291 -16.75 -3.46 6.84
CA SER A 291 -17.29 -2.69 5.73
C SER A 291 -16.52 -1.39 5.51
N GLY A 292 -16.00 -0.80 6.59
CA GLY A 292 -15.11 0.35 6.56
C GLY A 292 -13.68 0.02 6.10
N GLY A 293 -12.92 1.02 5.71
CA GLY A 293 -11.50 0.90 5.41
C GLY A 293 -10.67 1.48 6.54
N HIS A 294 -9.96 0.60 7.26
CA HIS A 294 -9.11 0.99 8.37
C HIS A 294 -7.65 0.68 8.08
N GLY A 295 -6.77 1.58 8.51
CA GLY A 295 -5.40 1.28 8.83
C GLY A 295 -5.30 0.98 10.31
N GLY A 296 -4.19 0.50 10.77
CA GLY A 296 -3.98 0.32 12.19
C GLY A 296 -2.96 -0.74 12.49
N GLY A 297 -2.62 -0.83 13.75
CA GLY A 297 -1.74 -1.87 14.26
C GLY A 297 -1.60 -1.81 15.76
N GLY A 298 -1.26 -2.94 16.31
CA GLY A 298 -1.10 -3.11 17.73
C GLY A 298 0.34 -3.14 18.17
N HIS A 299 0.52 -2.95 19.46
CA HIS A 299 1.79 -2.95 20.15
C HIS A 299 1.68 -3.75 21.44
N HIS A 300 2.65 -4.66 21.67
CA HIS A 300 2.77 -5.41 22.90
C HIS A 300 3.78 -4.74 23.84
N ARG A 301 3.41 -4.56 25.10
CA ARG A 301 4.27 -4.01 26.16
C ARG A 301 4.35 -4.89 27.39
#